data_120ce00fd6f8c90e254636c26e1bf4ab
#
_entry.id   120ce00fd6f8c90e254636c26e1bf4ab
#
_cell.length_a   1.000
_cell.length_b   1.000
_cell.length_c   1.000
_cell.angle_alpha   90.00
_cell.angle_beta   90.00
_cell.angle_gamma   90.00
#
_symmetry.space_group_name_H-M   'P 1'
#
loop_
_entity.id
_entity.type
_entity.pdbx_description
1 polymer ?
#
loop_
_entity_poly.entity_id
_entity_poly.type
_entity_poly.pdbx_seq_one_letter_code
_entity_poly.pdbx_strand_id
1 'polypeptide(L)'
;AIISMPLTKTGDYKPAKLRETVLEAQRRFRERKIPFSVELVPGHMRRYLEEAFPGEITFEHDRDSDEYVYLKDKLITLSGRALHKKKNHLNYFLKNFSYETKPVDKSMIPR
;
A
#
# COMPACT_ATOMS: atom_id res chain seq x y z
N ALA A 1 -1.05 15.27 -8.07
CA ALA A 1 -1.65 14.70 -6.86
C ALA A 1 -2.22 13.34 -7.18
N ILE A 2 -2.15 12.47 -6.24
CA ILE A 2 -2.38 11.03 -6.34
C ILE A 2 -3.65 10.71 -5.56
N ILE A 3 -4.49 9.82 -6.07
CA ILE A 3 -5.46 9.12 -5.25
C ILE A 3 -5.16 7.62 -5.26
N SER A 4 -5.36 6.95 -4.15
CA SER A 4 -5.39 5.49 -4.11
C SER A 4 -6.73 4.97 -4.65
N MET A 5 -6.79 3.66 -4.89
CA MET A 5 -8.06 3.02 -5.27
C MET A 5 -9.16 3.35 -4.26
N PRO A 6 -10.33 3.86 -4.69
CA PRO A 6 -11.44 4.13 -3.78
C PRO A 6 -11.88 2.87 -3.04
N LEU A 7 -12.11 2.98 -1.73
CA LEU A 7 -12.57 1.86 -0.92
C LEU A 7 -14.10 1.81 -0.87
N THR A 8 -14.66 0.62 -0.90
CA THR A 8 -16.07 0.37 -0.66
C THR A 8 -16.28 -0.30 0.70
N LYS A 9 -17.43 -0.05 1.34
CA LYS A 9 -17.74 -0.65 2.65
C LYS A 9 -17.88 -2.18 2.59
N THR A 10 -18.31 -2.71 1.46
CA THR A 10 -18.61 -4.14 1.26
C THR A 10 -17.53 -4.89 0.50
N GLY A 11 -16.55 -4.19 -0.05
CA GLY A 11 -15.57 -4.78 -0.97
C GLY A 11 -16.09 -4.97 -2.40
N ASP A 12 -17.37 -4.68 -2.66
CA ASP A 12 -17.97 -4.81 -3.99
C ASP A 12 -17.77 -3.53 -4.79
N TYR A 13 -17.21 -3.68 -5.98
CA TYR A 13 -16.99 -2.59 -6.91
C TYR A 13 -17.99 -2.67 -8.09
N LYS A 14 -19.01 -1.84 -8.05
CA LYS A 14 -19.94 -1.69 -9.20
C LYS A 14 -19.27 -0.79 -10.24
N PRO A 15 -19.06 -1.25 -11.50
CA PRO A 15 -18.31 -0.50 -12.51
C PRO A 15 -18.85 0.93 -12.72
N ALA A 16 -20.15 1.11 -12.82
CA ALA A 16 -20.76 2.44 -13.00
C ALA A 16 -20.45 3.39 -11.83
N LYS A 17 -20.53 2.89 -10.58
CA LYS A 17 -20.26 3.71 -9.39
C LYS A 17 -18.77 4.02 -9.25
N LEU A 18 -17.91 3.07 -9.56
CA LEU A 18 -16.46 3.28 -9.58
C LEU A 18 -16.11 4.36 -10.63
N ARG A 19 -16.68 4.25 -11.84
CA ARG A 19 -16.49 5.24 -12.90
C ARG A 19 -16.90 6.64 -12.44
N GLU A 20 -18.11 6.78 -11.90
CA GLU A 20 -18.62 8.05 -11.37
C GLU A 20 -17.65 8.66 -10.35
N THR A 21 -17.19 7.84 -9.39
CA THR A 21 -16.28 8.28 -8.32
C THR A 21 -14.93 8.78 -8.86
N VAL A 22 -14.34 8.04 -9.79
CA VAL A 22 -13.05 8.40 -10.39
C VAL A 22 -13.18 9.65 -11.25
N LEU A 23 -14.25 9.76 -12.05
CA LEU A 23 -14.48 10.95 -12.88
C LEU A 23 -14.75 12.19 -12.04
N GLU A 24 -15.46 12.07 -10.93
CA GLU A 24 -15.67 13.20 -10.00
C GLU A 24 -14.35 13.64 -9.35
N ALA A 25 -13.50 12.69 -8.93
CA ALA A 25 -12.18 13.03 -8.45
C ALA A 25 -11.35 13.75 -9.54
N GLN A 26 -11.32 13.21 -10.76
CA GLN A 26 -10.62 13.83 -11.89
C GLN A 26 -11.10 15.26 -12.16
N ARG A 27 -12.42 15.48 -12.12
CA ARG A 27 -13.03 16.81 -12.30
C ARG A 27 -12.50 17.80 -11.26
N ARG A 28 -12.52 17.42 -9.98
CA ARG A 28 -12.03 18.27 -8.88
C ARG A 28 -10.54 18.61 -9.00
N PHE A 29 -9.73 17.66 -9.46
CA PHE A 29 -8.30 17.88 -9.71
C PHE A 29 -8.08 18.84 -10.88
N ARG A 30 -8.86 18.67 -11.96
CA ARG A 30 -8.81 19.55 -13.13
C ARG A 30 -9.16 21.00 -12.79
N GLU A 31 -10.21 21.24 -11.99
CA GLU A 31 -10.61 22.55 -11.51
C GLU A 31 -9.49 23.26 -10.74
N ARG A 32 -8.68 22.50 -10.05
CA ARG A 32 -7.51 23.00 -9.30
C ARG A 32 -6.22 23.04 -10.12
N LYS A 33 -6.27 22.69 -11.41
CA LYS A 33 -5.12 22.58 -12.31
C LYS A 33 -4.04 21.61 -11.78
N ILE A 34 -4.45 20.53 -11.13
CA ILE A 34 -3.58 19.51 -10.58
C ILE A 34 -3.64 18.27 -11.49
N PRO A 35 -2.50 17.70 -11.92
CA PRO A 35 -2.48 16.43 -12.62
C PRO A 35 -3.16 15.33 -11.80
N PHE A 36 -3.89 14.46 -12.48
CA PHE A 36 -4.65 13.39 -11.85
C PHE A 36 -4.10 12.02 -12.25
N SER A 37 -3.80 11.20 -11.27
CA SER A 37 -3.49 9.78 -11.44
C SER A 37 -4.13 8.96 -10.33
N VAL A 38 -4.40 7.69 -10.62
CA VAL A 38 -4.78 6.69 -9.62
C VAL A 38 -3.57 5.79 -9.44
N GLU A 39 -3.01 5.76 -8.25
CA GLU A 39 -1.78 5.02 -7.96
C GLU A 39 -2.01 3.96 -6.88
N LEU A 40 -1.02 3.09 -6.68
CA LEU A 40 -1.07 2.03 -5.69
C LEU A 40 -2.31 1.12 -5.87
N VAL A 41 -2.65 0.83 -7.13
CA VAL A 41 -3.74 -0.08 -7.46
C VAL A 41 -3.28 -1.53 -7.29
N PRO A 42 -3.78 -2.28 -6.29
CA PRO A 42 -3.42 -3.68 -6.13
C PRO A 42 -3.78 -4.48 -7.39
N GLY A 43 -2.94 -5.44 -7.79
CA GLY A 43 -3.15 -6.20 -9.02
C GLY A 43 -4.52 -6.86 -9.14
N HIS A 44 -5.08 -7.36 -8.02
CA HIS A 44 -6.43 -7.94 -7.99
C HIS A 44 -7.57 -6.93 -8.19
N MET A 45 -7.29 -5.63 -8.01
CA MET A 45 -8.24 -4.53 -8.17
C MET A 45 -8.26 -3.98 -9.61
N ARG A 46 -7.24 -4.27 -10.41
CA ARG A 46 -7.08 -3.80 -11.78
C ARG A 46 -8.31 -4.08 -12.63
N ARG A 47 -8.87 -5.29 -12.56
CA ARG A 47 -10.06 -5.72 -13.32
C ARG A 47 -11.26 -4.78 -13.14
N TYR A 48 -11.48 -4.25 -11.95
CA TYR A 48 -12.62 -3.35 -11.68
C TYR A 48 -12.47 -2.01 -12.40
N LEU A 49 -11.22 -1.51 -12.52
CA LEU A 49 -10.95 -0.31 -13.30
C LEU A 49 -11.06 -0.58 -14.79
N GLU A 50 -10.62 -1.74 -15.29
CA GLU A 50 -10.78 -2.15 -16.70
C GLU A 50 -12.24 -2.27 -17.07
N GLU A 51 -13.10 -2.83 -16.20
CA GLU A 51 -14.54 -2.90 -16.39
C GLU A 51 -15.22 -1.52 -16.34
N ALA A 52 -14.76 -0.62 -15.48
CA ALA A 52 -15.31 0.72 -15.36
C ALA A 52 -14.88 1.66 -16.51
N PHE A 53 -13.72 1.42 -17.12
CA PHE A 53 -13.10 2.25 -18.14
C PHE A 53 -12.56 1.43 -19.32
N PRO A 54 -13.41 0.70 -20.06
CA PRO A 54 -12.95 -0.19 -21.12
C PRO A 54 -12.20 0.57 -22.21
N GLY A 55 -10.90 0.28 -22.36
CA GLY A 55 -10.02 0.89 -23.36
C GLY A 55 -9.66 2.38 -23.12
N GLU A 56 -10.07 2.96 -21.98
CA GLU A 56 -9.85 4.39 -21.69
C GLU A 56 -8.67 4.62 -20.74
N ILE A 57 -8.14 3.58 -20.08
CA ILE A 57 -7.06 3.68 -19.12
C ILE A 57 -5.90 2.76 -19.49
N THR A 58 -4.70 3.16 -19.09
CA THR A 58 -3.50 2.36 -19.17
C THR A 58 -2.96 2.09 -17.76
N PHE A 59 -2.30 0.95 -17.59
CA PHE A 59 -1.64 0.58 -16.34
C PHE A 59 -0.15 0.54 -16.55
N GLU A 60 0.56 1.19 -15.65
CA GLU A 60 2.00 1.13 -15.56
C GLU A 60 2.38 0.43 -14.26
N HIS A 61 3.34 -0.51 -14.33
CA HIS A 61 3.85 -1.18 -13.14
C HIS A 61 4.97 -0.36 -12.54
N ASP A 62 4.74 0.14 -11.34
CA ASP A 62 5.76 0.82 -10.55
C ASP A 62 6.42 -0.18 -9.60
N ARG A 63 7.61 -0.64 -9.99
CA ARG A 63 8.39 -1.60 -9.22
C ARG A 63 8.85 -1.05 -7.86
N ASP A 64 9.05 0.24 -7.75
CA ASP A 64 9.53 0.86 -6.51
C ASP A 64 8.43 0.89 -5.43
N SER A 65 7.17 0.76 -5.87
CA SER A 65 6.00 0.63 -4.99
C SER A 65 5.63 -0.81 -4.65
N ASP A 66 6.40 -1.81 -5.14
CA ASP A 66 6.16 -3.21 -4.78
C ASP A 66 6.46 -3.47 -3.30
N GLU A 67 5.58 -4.22 -2.64
CA GLU A 67 5.77 -4.61 -1.26
C GLU A 67 6.55 -5.94 -1.13
N TYR A 68 7.39 -6.01 -0.10
CA TYR A 68 8.10 -7.23 0.22
C TYR A 68 7.23 -8.18 1.02
N VAL A 69 6.93 -9.36 0.47
CA VAL A 69 6.15 -10.40 1.15
C VAL A 69 7.08 -11.48 1.68
N TYR A 70 7.01 -11.74 2.98
CA TYR A 70 7.80 -12.76 3.65
C TYR A 70 6.91 -13.81 4.32
N LEU A 71 7.33 -15.07 4.28
CA LEU A 71 6.70 -16.09 5.11
C LEU A 71 7.00 -15.81 6.59
N LYS A 72 5.97 -15.86 7.44
CA LYS A 72 6.06 -15.62 8.88
C LYS A 72 7.20 -16.41 9.54
N ASP A 73 7.28 -17.72 9.27
CA ASP A 73 8.30 -18.58 9.87
C ASP A 73 9.73 -18.19 9.47
N LYS A 74 9.91 -17.73 8.23
CA LYS A 74 11.21 -17.20 7.77
C LYS A 74 11.60 -15.91 8.49
N LEU A 75 10.64 -15.05 8.80
CA LEU A 75 10.89 -13.82 9.55
C LEU A 75 11.19 -14.11 11.03
N ILE A 76 10.51 -15.06 11.66
CA ILE A 76 10.75 -15.45 13.05
C ILE A 76 12.15 -16.05 13.21
N THR A 77 12.52 -16.98 12.33
CA THR A 77 13.81 -17.68 12.43
C THR A 77 14.98 -16.95 11.80
N LEU A 78 14.70 -15.98 10.91
CA LEU A 78 15.67 -15.32 10.05
C LEU A 78 16.62 -16.32 9.36
N SER A 79 16.07 -17.47 8.95
CA SER A 79 16.82 -18.55 8.34
C SER A 79 17.12 -18.31 6.86
N GLY A 80 18.24 -18.84 6.39
CA GLY A 80 18.66 -18.81 4.99
C GLY A 80 19.54 -17.63 4.62
N ARG A 81 20.25 -17.80 3.50
CA ARG A 81 21.27 -16.85 3.03
C ARG A 81 20.74 -15.44 2.81
N ALA A 82 19.52 -15.32 2.31
CA ALA A 82 18.89 -14.01 2.02
C ALA A 82 18.65 -13.17 3.29
N LEU A 83 18.40 -13.81 4.44
CA LEU A 83 18.12 -13.14 5.70
C LEU A 83 19.32 -13.09 6.66
N HIS A 84 20.46 -13.64 6.28
CA HIS A 84 21.65 -13.70 7.12
C HIS A 84 22.11 -12.33 7.63
N LYS A 85 22.12 -11.30 6.77
CA LYS A 85 22.48 -9.94 7.19
C LYS A 85 21.50 -9.39 8.23
N LYS A 86 20.18 -9.62 8.04
CA LYS A 86 19.15 -9.20 9.02
C LYS A 86 19.35 -9.90 10.37
N LYS A 87 19.67 -11.20 10.35
CA LYS A 87 19.99 -11.97 11.57
C LYS A 87 21.20 -11.41 12.29
N ASN A 88 22.26 -11.06 11.57
CA ASN A 88 23.45 -10.47 12.16
C ASN A 88 23.15 -9.11 12.81
N HIS A 89 22.37 -8.24 12.16
CA HIS A 89 21.93 -6.96 12.76
C HIS A 89 21.10 -7.19 14.03
N LEU A 90 20.15 -8.13 14.00
CA LEU A 90 19.38 -8.48 15.20
C LEU A 90 20.27 -8.98 16.34
N ASN A 91 21.17 -9.92 16.06
CA ASN A 91 22.09 -10.46 17.06
C ASN A 91 23.01 -9.37 17.64
N TYR A 92 23.50 -8.47 16.79
CA TYR A 92 24.30 -7.33 17.25
C TYR A 92 23.49 -6.42 18.19
N PHE A 93 22.26 -6.11 17.82
CA PHE A 93 21.36 -5.29 18.64
C PHE A 93 21.10 -5.94 20.01
N LEU A 94 20.70 -7.22 20.01
CA LEU A 94 20.40 -7.96 21.24
C LEU A 94 21.63 -8.09 22.18
N LYS A 95 22.83 -8.11 21.60
CA LYS A 95 24.09 -8.19 22.39
C LYS A 95 24.48 -6.85 23.01
N ASN A 96 24.19 -5.73 22.32
CA ASN A 96 24.78 -4.44 22.70
C ASN A 96 23.78 -3.46 23.30
N PHE A 97 22.46 -3.73 23.19
CA PHE A 97 21.42 -2.81 23.63
C PHE A 97 20.39 -3.50 24.49
N SER A 98 19.95 -2.82 25.54
CA SER A 98 18.74 -3.18 26.29
C SER A 98 17.54 -2.50 25.66
N TYR A 99 16.42 -3.20 25.53
CA TYR A 99 15.20 -2.63 25.00
C TYR A 99 13.96 -3.17 25.73
N GLU A 100 12.89 -2.41 25.69
CA GLU A 100 11.58 -2.79 26.17
C GLU A 100 10.53 -2.53 25.09
N THR A 101 9.61 -3.46 24.92
CA THR A 101 8.48 -3.29 24.00
C THR A 101 7.20 -3.07 24.80
N LYS A 102 6.55 -1.96 24.57
CA LYS A 102 5.27 -1.62 25.21
C LYS A 102 4.19 -1.35 24.15
N PRO A 103 2.94 -1.76 24.39
CA PRO A 103 1.81 -1.27 23.61
C PRO A 103 1.74 0.25 23.72
N VAL A 104 1.48 0.93 22.61
CA VAL A 104 1.25 2.38 22.63
C VAL A 104 -0.12 2.65 23.24
N ASP A 105 -0.16 3.43 24.30
CA ASP A 105 -1.39 3.91 24.93
C ASP A 105 -1.55 5.45 24.84
N LYS A 106 -2.72 5.94 25.23
CA LYS A 106 -3.04 7.36 25.14
C LYS A 106 -2.13 8.27 25.96
N SER A 107 -1.48 7.75 27.02
CA SER A 107 -0.60 8.54 27.90
C SER A 107 0.75 8.85 27.22
N MET A 108 1.12 8.06 26.20
CA MET A 108 2.37 8.23 25.46
C MET A 108 2.27 9.22 24.30
N ILE A 109 1.06 9.73 24.00
CA ILE A 109 0.82 10.69 22.92
C ILE A 109 0.94 12.10 23.50
N PRO A 110 1.93 12.91 23.08
CA PRO A 110 2.03 14.31 23.47
C PRO A 110 0.74 15.06 23.10
N ARG A 111 0.23 15.91 24.02
CA ARG A 111 -0.91 16.79 23.73
C ARG A 111 -0.45 18.03 22.99
#